data_079d13c92b0ec31218d58247ceb9d4b7
#
_entry.id   079d13c92b0ec31218d58247ceb9d4b7
#
_cell.length_a   1.000
_cell.length_b   1.000
_cell.length_c   1.000
_cell.angle_alpha   90.00
_cell.angle_beta   90.00
_cell.angle_gamma   90.00
#
_symmetry.space_group_name_H-M   'P 1'
#
loop_
_entity.id
_entity.type
_entity.pdbx_description
1 polymer ?
#
loop_
_entity_poly.entity_id
_entity_poly.type
_entity_poly.pdbx_seq_one_letter_code
_entity_poly.pdbx_strand_id
1 'polypeptide(L)'
;MGVDDGAITGPYIPADVTVTFGALKPCLMLPPAAYACGRVTLVDFSFDIDGHMPFVEAVSGDNAAETVRLPRLADTKYLRGVTGLITGSERYPGAAVLSCKAAAKTNIGMIRY
;
A
#
# COMPACT_ATOMS: atom_id res chain seq x y z
N MET A 1 -4.81 -1.00 -22.32
CA MET A 1 -4.50 -0.60 -20.94
C MET A 1 -3.45 0.51 -20.96
N GLY A 2 -3.66 1.56 -20.19
CA GLY A 2 -2.66 2.59 -19.96
C GLY A 2 -1.55 2.07 -19.08
N VAL A 3 -0.30 2.13 -19.54
CA VAL A 3 0.86 1.57 -18.81
C VAL A 3 1.15 2.36 -17.55
N ASP A 4 0.97 3.67 -17.59
CA ASP A 4 1.37 4.59 -16.52
C ASP A 4 0.26 4.89 -15.52
N ASP A 5 -1.01 4.66 -15.89
CA ASP A 5 -2.16 5.01 -15.07
C ASP A 5 -3.10 3.83 -14.72
N GLY A 6 -2.87 2.68 -15.36
CA GLY A 6 -3.72 1.51 -15.18
C GLY A 6 -5.13 1.65 -15.78
N ALA A 7 -5.39 2.64 -16.62
CA ALA A 7 -6.69 2.82 -17.26
C ALA A 7 -7.00 1.71 -18.25
N ILE A 8 -8.27 1.27 -18.30
CA ILE A 8 -8.77 0.31 -19.29
C ILE A 8 -9.75 1.05 -20.19
N THR A 9 -9.38 1.24 -21.45
CA THR A 9 -10.17 2.00 -22.43
C THR A 9 -10.86 1.15 -23.48
N GLY A 10 -10.71 -0.17 -23.43
CA GLY A 10 -11.30 -1.07 -24.41
C GLY A 10 -11.32 -2.52 -23.92
N PRO A 11 -11.76 -3.45 -24.79
CA PRO A 11 -11.75 -4.87 -24.46
C PRO A 11 -10.36 -5.38 -24.10
N TYR A 12 -10.28 -6.27 -23.14
CA TYR A 12 -9.03 -6.91 -22.72
C TYR A 12 -9.27 -8.37 -22.36
N ILE A 13 -8.22 -9.17 -22.37
CA ILE A 13 -8.21 -10.55 -21.94
C ILE A 13 -7.50 -10.59 -20.59
N PRO A 14 -8.15 -11.03 -19.51
CA PRO A 14 -7.48 -11.25 -18.23
C PRO A 14 -6.38 -12.31 -18.38
N ALA A 15 -5.27 -12.11 -17.69
CA ALA A 15 -4.17 -13.05 -17.65
C ALA A 15 -4.12 -13.77 -16.30
N ASP A 16 -3.73 -15.05 -16.29
CA ASP A 16 -3.40 -15.77 -15.07
C ASP A 16 -2.02 -15.38 -14.54
N VAL A 17 -1.10 -15.08 -15.48
CA VAL A 17 0.26 -14.66 -15.18
C VAL A 17 0.66 -13.55 -16.15
N THR A 18 1.22 -12.48 -15.62
CA THR A 18 1.82 -11.40 -16.39
C THR A 18 3.31 -11.34 -16.11
N VAL A 19 4.12 -11.43 -17.17
CA VAL A 19 5.56 -11.24 -17.07
C VAL A 19 5.91 -9.81 -17.48
N THR A 20 6.68 -9.12 -16.65
CA THR A 20 7.21 -7.79 -16.95
C THR A 20 8.71 -7.76 -16.81
N PHE A 21 9.36 -6.85 -17.53
CA PHE A 21 10.81 -6.80 -17.66
C PHE A 21 11.37 -5.49 -17.11
N GLY A 22 12.51 -5.58 -16.42
CA GLY A 22 13.28 -4.47 -15.87
C GLY A 22 12.63 -3.81 -14.66
N ALA A 23 11.43 -3.29 -14.79
CA ALA A 23 10.71 -2.65 -13.68
C ALA A 23 9.23 -2.98 -13.70
N LEU A 24 8.59 -2.88 -12.54
CA LEU A 24 7.13 -2.91 -12.44
C LEU A 24 6.54 -1.64 -13.07
N LYS A 25 5.45 -1.80 -13.80
CA LYS A 25 4.71 -0.69 -14.39
C LYS A 25 3.49 -0.37 -13.52
N PRO A 26 3.07 0.89 -13.41
CA PRO A 26 1.90 1.28 -12.61
C PRO A 26 0.64 0.46 -12.92
N CYS A 27 0.37 0.15 -14.20
CA CYS A 27 -0.79 -0.64 -14.60
C CYS A 27 -0.83 -2.05 -14.00
N LEU A 28 0.30 -2.61 -13.60
CA LEU A 28 0.36 -3.94 -12.98
C LEU A 28 -0.05 -3.93 -11.51
N MET A 29 -0.04 -2.75 -10.90
CA MET A 29 -0.28 -2.55 -9.47
C MET A 29 -1.50 -1.68 -9.18
N LEU A 30 -1.90 -0.84 -10.13
CA LEU A 30 -3.02 0.10 -9.97
C LEU A 30 -4.30 -0.41 -10.63
N PRO A 31 -5.44 -0.42 -9.91
CA PRO A 31 -6.74 -0.68 -10.50
C PRO A 31 -7.12 0.38 -11.54
N PRO A 32 -7.95 0.04 -12.54
CA PRO A 32 -8.55 -1.27 -12.76
C PRO A 32 -7.66 -2.30 -13.47
N ALA A 33 -6.56 -1.91 -14.11
CA ALA A 33 -5.73 -2.82 -14.91
C ALA A 33 -5.11 -3.94 -14.08
N ALA A 34 -4.72 -3.68 -12.84
CA ALA A 34 -4.16 -4.67 -11.94
C ALA A 34 -5.07 -5.90 -11.73
N TYR A 35 -6.39 -5.73 -11.80
CA TYR A 35 -7.34 -6.84 -11.68
C TYR A 35 -7.29 -7.81 -12.86
N ALA A 36 -6.72 -7.38 -13.98
CA ALA A 36 -6.59 -8.18 -15.19
C ALA A 36 -5.21 -8.85 -15.33
N CYS A 37 -4.27 -8.56 -14.46
CA CYS A 37 -2.87 -8.98 -14.61
C CYS A 37 -2.57 -10.35 -13.99
N GLY A 38 -3.43 -10.89 -13.15
CA GLY A 38 -3.15 -12.12 -12.43
C GLY A 38 -1.88 -12.03 -11.58
N ARG A 39 -1.10 -13.11 -11.53
CA ARG A 39 0.18 -13.11 -10.83
C ARG A 39 1.25 -12.39 -11.66
N VAL A 40 1.78 -11.30 -11.15
CA VAL A 40 2.84 -10.54 -11.80
C VAL A 40 4.20 -11.14 -11.47
N THR A 41 5.04 -11.35 -12.48
CA THR A 41 6.42 -11.83 -12.36
C THR A 41 7.35 -10.80 -13.01
N LEU A 42 8.25 -10.23 -12.24
CA LEU A 42 9.29 -9.34 -12.73
C LEU A 42 10.52 -10.17 -13.15
N VAL A 43 11.00 -9.93 -14.35
CA VAL A 43 12.27 -10.47 -14.86
C VAL A 43 13.26 -9.32 -14.94
N ASP A 44 14.34 -9.43 -14.19
CA ASP A 44 15.42 -8.46 -14.21
C ASP A 44 16.25 -8.64 -15.49
N PHE A 45 16.46 -7.56 -16.23
CA PHE A 45 17.35 -7.47 -17.37
C PHE A 45 18.58 -6.61 -17.11
N SER A 46 18.85 -6.31 -15.85
CA SER A 46 19.98 -5.46 -15.45
C SER A 46 19.97 -4.10 -16.15
N PHE A 47 18.78 -3.52 -16.36
CA PHE A 47 18.68 -2.15 -16.83
C PHE A 47 19.19 -1.21 -15.75
N ASP A 48 20.03 -0.26 -16.13
CA ASP A 48 20.41 0.83 -15.25
C ASP A 48 19.22 1.78 -15.05
N ILE A 49 18.45 1.52 -14.01
CA ILE A 49 17.33 2.35 -13.56
C ILE A 49 17.67 3.13 -12.28
N ASP A 50 18.89 2.99 -11.79
CA ASP A 50 19.37 3.70 -10.62
C ASP A 50 19.37 5.21 -10.89
N GLY A 51 18.90 5.97 -9.91
CA GLY A 51 18.73 7.42 -10.03
C GLY A 51 17.39 7.88 -10.65
N HIS A 52 16.54 6.98 -11.09
CA HIS A 52 15.19 7.31 -11.50
C HIS A 52 14.25 7.21 -10.29
N MET A 53 13.59 8.33 -9.95
CA MET A 53 12.57 8.30 -8.89
C MET A 53 11.33 7.56 -9.39
N PRO A 54 10.88 6.51 -8.69
CA PRO A 54 9.67 5.82 -9.06
C PRO A 54 8.45 6.74 -8.85
N PHE A 55 7.49 6.67 -9.75
CA PHE A 55 6.22 7.39 -9.61
C PHE A 55 5.35 6.80 -8.51
N VAL A 56 5.42 5.49 -8.32
CA VAL A 56 4.70 4.73 -7.29
C VAL A 56 5.61 3.63 -6.78
N GLU A 57 5.65 3.43 -5.48
CA GLU A 57 6.36 2.33 -4.85
C GLU A 57 5.38 1.33 -4.24
N ALA A 58 5.62 0.05 -4.44
CA ALA A 58 4.90 -1.00 -3.76
C ALA A 58 5.50 -1.22 -2.37
N VAL A 59 4.69 -1.08 -1.33
CA VAL A 59 5.14 -1.36 0.04
C VAL A 59 5.37 -2.86 0.20
N SER A 60 6.59 -3.23 0.53
CA SER A 60 6.98 -4.60 0.88
C SER A 60 6.84 -4.85 2.38
N GLY A 61 6.94 -6.14 2.77
CA GLY A 61 7.04 -6.51 4.18
C GLY A 61 8.26 -5.90 4.86
N ASP A 62 9.38 -5.78 4.16
CA ASP A 62 10.61 -5.19 4.67
C ASP A 62 10.46 -3.69 4.90
N ASN A 63 9.88 -2.96 3.95
CA ASN A 63 9.55 -1.53 4.14
C ASN A 63 8.62 -1.31 5.34
N ALA A 64 7.62 -2.17 5.52
CA ALA A 64 6.72 -2.10 6.65
C ALA A 64 7.47 -2.37 7.98
N ALA A 65 8.37 -3.35 8.00
CA ALA A 65 9.17 -3.69 9.17
C ALA A 65 10.14 -2.56 9.59
N GLU A 66 10.74 -1.89 8.63
CA GLU A 66 11.60 -0.71 8.87
C GLU A 66 10.81 0.48 9.42
N THR A 67 9.57 0.65 8.96
CA THR A 67 8.72 1.78 9.36
C THR A 67 8.09 1.55 10.73
N VAL A 68 7.71 0.31 11.04
CA VAL A 68 7.03 -0.03 12.31
C VAL A 68 8.05 -0.15 13.44
N ARG A 69 8.13 0.89 14.25
CA ARG A 69 8.97 0.89 15.44
C ARG A 69 8.33 0.05 16.56
N LEU A 70 9.06 -0.93 17.06
CA LEU A 70 8.65 -1.67 18.25
C LEU A 70 8.77 -0.82 19.53
N PRO A 71 7.88 -1.02 20.55
CA PRO A 71 7.96 -0.31 21.82
C PRO A 71 9.29 -0.57 22.52
N ARG A 72 9.84 0.46 23.12
CA ARG A 72 11.01 0.36 24.00
C ARG A 72 10.57 0.46 25.45
N LEU A 73 11.39 -0.05 26.39
CA LEU A 73 11.07 -0.09 27.81
C LEU A 73 10.77 1.30 28.40
N ALA A 74 11.45 2.34 27.89
CA ALA A 74 11.27 3.71 28.35
C ALA A 74 10.17 4.49 27.60
N ASP A 75 9.47 3.87 26.66
CA ASP A 75 8.45 4.56 25.88
C ASP A 75 7.21 4.87 26.71
N THR A 76 6.81 6.12 26.65
CA THR A 76 5.49 6.54 27.13
C THR A 76 4.47 6.50 26.00
N LYS A 77 3.18 6.58 26.36
CA LYS A 77 2.12 6.66 25.36
C LYS A 77 2.28 7.86 24.40
N TYR A 78 2.90 8.94 24.83
CA TYR A 78 3.14 10.12 23.99
C TYR A 78 4.35 9.95 23.08
N LEU A 79 5.43 9.31 23.55
CA LEU A 79 6.60 9.01 22.74
C LEU A 79 6.30 7.99 21.63
N ARG A 80 5.30 7.15 21.84
CA ARG A 80 4.80 6.21 20.81
C ARG A 80 3.89 6.86 19.80
N GLY A 81 3.57 8.14 19.94
CA GLY A 81 2.74 8.89 19.04
C GLY A 81 1.25 8.88 19.41
N VAL A 82 0.56 9.89 18.92
CA VAL A 82 -0.89 10.07 19.09
C VAL A 82 -1.52 10.13 17.72
N THR A 83 -2.48 9.27 17.45
CA THR A 83 -3.26 9.28 16.21
C THR A 83 -4.64 9.87 16.47
N GLY A 84 -4.98 10.92 15.73
CA GLY A 84 -6.35 11.45 15.66
C GLY A 84 -7.15 10.72 14.58
N LEU A 85 -8.36 10.29 14.89
CA LEU A 85 -9.27 9.66 13.94
C LEU A 85 -10.51 10.52 13.76
N ILE A 86 -10.77 10.96 12.53
CA ILE A 86 -12.01 11.64 12.14
C ILE A 86 -12.68 10.71 11.12
N THR A 87 -13.52 9.82 11.59
CA THR A 87 -14.12 8.77 10.79
C THR A 87 -15.46 8.32 11.36
N GLY A 88 -16.26 7.72 10.50
CA GLY A 88 -17.62 7.36 10.85
C GLY A 88 -18.56 8.57 10.73
N SER A 89 -19.83 8.31 10.95
CA SER A 89 -20.87 9.29 11.02
C SER A 89 -22.01 8.73 11.86
N GLU A 90 -22.97 9.56 12.23
CA GLU A 90 -24.17 9.12 12.93
C GLU A 90 -24.88 7.98 12.18
N ARG A 91 -24.88 8.05 10.84
CA ARG A 91 -25.50 7.03 9.97
C ARG A 91 -24.63 5.77 9.82
N TYR A 92 -23.31 5.90 9.96
CA TYR A 92 -22.35 4.80 9.77
C TYR A 92 -21.31 4.74 10.91
N PRO A 93 -21.75 4.49 12.15
CA PRO A 93 -20.85 4.50 13.32
C PRO A 93 -19.85 3.34 13.29
N GLY A 94 -20.15 2.27 12.55
CA GLY A 94 -19.27 1.10 12.42
C GLY A 94 -17.91 1.43 11.84
N ALA A 95 -17.80 2.43 10.95
CA ALA A 95 -16.53 2.85 10.40
C ALA A 95 -15.57 3.39 11.47
N ALA A 96 -16.09 4.15 12.43
CA ALA A 96 -15.33 4.63 13.59
C ALA A 96 -14.79 3.48 14.44
N VAL A 97 -15.66 2.52 14.75
CA VAL A 97 -15.27 1.33 15.54
C VAL A 97 -14.17 0.52 14.85
N LEU A 98 -14.30 0.29 13.53
CA LEU A 98 -13.31 -0.44 12.76
C LEU A 98 -11.98 0.31 12.73
N SER A 99 -11.98 1.61 12.47
CA SER A 99 -10.78 2.43 12.43
C SER A 99 -10.08 2.48 13.78
N CYS A 100 -10.82 2.66 14.87
CA CYS A 100 -10.24 2.65 16.22
C CYS A 100 -9.65 1.27 16.57
N LYS A 101 -10.34 0.18 16.23
CA LYS A 101 -9.83 -1.18 16.46
C LYS A 101 -8.57 -1.46 15.63
N ALA A 102 -8.52 -1.01 14.37
CA ALA A 102 -7.34 -1.14 13.53
C ALA A 102 -6.17 -0.35 14.11
N ALA A 103 -6.37 0.93 14.42
CA ALA A 103 -5.35 1.78 15.02
C ALA A 103 -4.81 1.21 16.34
N ALA A 104 -5.66 0.62 17.18
CA ALA A 104 -5.23 0.00 18.44
C ALA A 104 -4.29 -1.21 18.24
N LYS A 105 -4.24 -1.77 17.02
CA LYS A 105 -3.34 -2.89 16.66
C LYS A 105 -2.01 -2.42 16.06
N THR A 106 -1.84 -1.13 15.75
CA THR A 106 -0.65 -0.59 15.08
C THR A 106 0.45 -0.12 16.01
N ASN A 107 0.44 -0.51 17.27
CA ASN A 107 1.49 -0.13 18.20
C ASN A 107 1.53 1.37 18.56
N ILE A 108 0.52 2.13 18.17
CA ILE A 108 0.39 3.55 18.52
C ILE A 108 0.19 3.75 20.03
N GLY A 109 0.72 4.82 20.59
CA GLY A 109 0.64 5.08 22.03
C GLY A 109 -0.71 5.54 22.52
N MET A 110 -1.42 6.33 21.72
CA MET A 110 -2.75 6.85 22.07
C MET A 110 -3.56 7.12 20.81
N ILE A 111 -4.86 6.85 20.91
CA ILE A 111 -5.84 7.19 19.88
C ILE A 111 -6.77 8.26 20.46
N ARG A 112 -7.03 9.29 19.66
CA ARG A 112 -8.08 10.28 19.91
C ARG A 112 -9.15 10.16 18.82
N TYR A 113 -10.39 10.04 19.24
CA TYR A 113 -11.57 9.97 18.38
C TYR A 113 -12.55 11.09 18.78
#